data_8e1070b165f5e5e7f1a4e1e3fcdc0dc0
#
_entry.id   8e1070b165f5e5e7f1a4e1e3fcdc0dc0
#
_cell.length_a   1.000
_cell.length_b   1.000
_cell.length_c   1.000
_cell.angle_alpha   90.00
_cell.angle_beta   90.00
_cell.angle_gamma   90.00
#
_symmetry.space_group_name_H-M   'P 1'
#
loop_
_entity.id
_entity.type
_entity.pdbx_description
1 polymer ?
#
loop_
_entity_poly.entity_id
_entity_poly.type
_entity_poly.pdbx_seq_one_letter_code
_entity_poly.pdbx_strand_id
1 'polypeptide(L)'
;MPRYVPCILLCVVLSWAGIGCAPKLLGPTTPSGYRYTLSVSDPYLWINAPGTLPRSTAVIVRVQNAQGQPVDGVPVEFQIDPSWVQNASITPQRALTQDGSARAIFAPQTTGAARITVHVENIAHETAIVVQSYSPPQGR
;
A
#
# COMPACT_ATOMS: atom_id res chain seq x y z
N MET A 1 43.08 -54.86 -36.41
CA MET A 1 43.19 -53.86 -35.34
C MET A 1 42.02 -52.88 -35.45
N PRO A 2 40.99 -52.99 -34.67
CA PRO A 2 39.91 -52.02 -34.64
C PRO A 2 40.17 -50.97 -33.53
N ARG A 3 40.12 -49.69 -33.93
CA ARG A 3 40.21 -48.53 -33.08
C ARG A 3 38.87 -48.26 -32.43
N TYR A 4 38.83 -48.37 -31.10
CA TYR A 4 37.67 -47.93 -30.30
C TYR A 4 37.68 -46.39 -30.18
N VAL A 5 36.62 -45.78 -30.60
CA VAL A 5 36.30 -44.37 -30.35
C VAL A 5 35.39 -44.28 -29.11
N PRO A 6 35.78 -43.61 -28.03
CA PRO A 6 34.84 -43.43 -26.91
C PRO A 6 33.86 -42.31 -27.24
N CYS A 7 32.58 -42.67 -27.20
CA CYS A 7 31.48 -41.72 -27.25
C CYS A 7 31.46 -40.89 -25.93
N ILE A 8 31.87 -39.66 -26.00
CA ILE A 8 31.74 -38.71 -24.87
C ILE A 8 30.29 -38.21 -24.88
N LEU A 9 29.49 -38.72 -23.95
CA LEU A 9 28.14 -38.30 -23.72
C LEU A 9 28.18 -36.94 -23.02
N LEU A 10 27.96 -35.86 -23.77
CA LEU A 10 27.89 -34.50 -23.28
C LEU A 10 26.52 -34.32 -22.63
N CYS A 11 26.41 -34.51 -21.31
CA CYS A 11 25.24 -34.14 -20.54
C CYS A 11 25.13 -32.60 -20.50
N VAL A 12 24.31 -32.04 -21.37
CA VAL A 12 23.89 -30.64 -21.28
C VAL A 12 22.85 -30.54 -20.17
N VAL A 13 23.28 -30.18 -19.00
CA VAL A 13 22.37 -29.76 -17.88
C VAL A 13 21.82 -28.39 -18.24
N LEU A 14 20.60 -28.35 -18.80
CA LEU A 14 19.84 -27.12 -18.92
C LEU A 14 19.41 -26.66 -17.52
N SER A 15 20.21 -25.77 -16.93
CA SER A 15 19.79 -25.01 -15.77
C SER A 15 18.66 -24.07 -16.18
N TRP A 16 17.44 -24.45 -15.88
CA TRP A 16 16.29 -23.55 -15.93
C TRP A 16 16.45 -22.54 -14.78
N ALA A 17 17.13 -21.44 -15.06
CA ALA A 17 17.06 -20.24 -14.24
C ALA A 17 15.62 -19.71 -14.41
N GLY A 18 14.75 -20.08 -13.48
CA GLY A 18 13.45 -19.46 -13.33
C GLY A 18 13.65 -17.97 -13.10
N ILE A 19 13.48 -17.17 -14.15
CA ILE A 19 13.36 -15.72 -14.04
C ILE A 19 12.01 -15.47 -13.38
N GLY A 20 11.99 -15.54 -12.06
CA GLY A 20 10.88 -15.04 -11.27
C GLY A 20 10.77 -13.55 -11.52
N CYS A 21 9.83 -13.13 -12.37
CA CYS A 21 9.39 -11.74 -12.44
C CYS A 21 8.73 -11.41 -11.09
N ALA A 22 9.53 -11.01 -10.11
CA ALA A 22 8.98 -10.36 -8.94
C ALA A 22 8.26 -9.09 -9.44
N PRO A 23 7.01 -8.85 -9.04
CA PRO A 23 6.30 -7.63 -9.41
C PRO A 23 7.14 -6.45 -8.93
N LYS A 24 7.65 -5.67 -9.88
CA LYS A 24 8.45 -4.48 -9.60
C LYS A 24 7.48 -3.46 -8.99
N LEU A 25 7.46 -3.37 -7.67
CA LEU A 25 6.74 -2.32 -6.96
C LEU A 25 7.31 -0.96 -7.41
N LEU A 26 6.55 -0.27 -8.25
CA LEU A 26 6.87 1.06 -8.78
C LEU A 26 6.47 2.13 -7.75
N GLY A 27 6.95 2.01 -6.51
CA GLY A 27 6.76 3.03 -5.49
C GLY A 27 7.95 3.99 -5.43
N PRO A 28 7.76 5.20 -4.88
CA PRO A 28 8.85 6.11 -4.61
C PRO A 28 9.88 5.44 -3.70
N THR A 29 11.16 5.83 -3.87
CA THR A 29 12.27 5.31 -3.08
C THR A 29 12.64 6.35 -2.03
N THR A 30 12.72 5.92 -0.77
CA THR A 30 13.15 6.77 0.35
C THR A 30 14.67 7.02 0.34
N PRO A 31 15.17 8.00 1.11
CA PRO A 31 16.62 8.24 1.25
C PRO A 31 17.40 7.00 1.71
N SER A 32 16.79 6.16 2.54
CA SER A 32 17.39 4.87 2.98
C SER A 32 17.31 3.76 1.93
N GLY A 33 16.78 4.04 0.73
CA GLY A 33 16.68 3.08 -0.36
C GLY A 33 15.46 2.15 -0.25
N TYR A 34 14.53 2.41 0.68
CA TYR A 34 13.30 1.64 0.79
C TYR A 34 12.30 2.05 -0.28
N ARG A 35 11.50 1.11 -0.71
CA ARG A 35 10.32 1.35 -1.54
C ARG A 35 9.07 1.21 -0.70
N TYR A 36 8.08 2.05 -0.95
CA TYR A 36 6.82 1.94 -0.26
C TYR A 36 5.64 2.05 -1.21
N THR A 37 4.52 1.48 -0.79
CA THR A 37 3.23 1.60 -1.47
C THR A 37 2.20 2.10 -0.48
N LEU A 38 1.32 2.98 -0.97
CA LEU A 38 0.19 3.50 -0.23
C LEU A 38 -1.09 2.90 -0.80
N SER A 39 -1.94 2.38 0.05
CA SER A 39 -3.25 1.84 -0.33
C SER A 39 -4.31 2.25 0.67
N VAL A 40 -5.55 2.35 0.20
CA VAL A 40 -6.73 2.63 1.00
C VAL A 40 -7.70 1.48 0.80
N SER A 41 -8.25 0.93 1.89
CA SER A 41 -9.16 -0.22 1.82
C SER A 41 -10.44 0.13 1.09
N ASP A 42 -11.04 1.27 1.46
CA ASP A 42 -12.27 1.78 0.86
C ASP A 42 -12.10 3.26 0.54
N PRO A 43 -11.95 3.63 -0.74
CA PRO A 43 -11.76 5.02 -1.14
C PRO A 43 -13.07 5.83 -1.13
N TYR A 44 -14.22 5.17 -0.98
CA TYR A 44 -15.54 5.78 -0.90
C TYR A 44 -16.18 5.47 0.46
N LEU A 45 -16.48 6.50 1.24
CA LEU A 45 -17.09 6.39 2.55
C LEU A 45 -18.45 7.03 2.57
N TRP A 46 -19.28 6.60 3.52
CA TRP A 46 -20.64 7.08 3.67
C TRP A 46 -20.88 7.54 5.10
N ILE A 47 -21.39 8.77 5.25
CA ILE A 47 -21.94 9.23 6.52
C ILE A 47 -23.44 9.06 6.54
N ASN A 48 -24.02 8.87 7.73
CA ASN A 48 -25.46 8.63 7.94
C ASN A 48 -26.02 7.40 7.20
N ALA A 49 -25.15 6.46 6.87
CA ALA A 49 -25.52 5.25 6.16
C ALA A 49 -25.94 4.14 7.15
N PRO A 50 -26.81 3.21 6.70
CA PRO A 50 -27.06 1.97 7.44
C PRO A 50 -25.75 1.16 7.56
N GLY A 51 -25.68 0.28 8.58
CA GLY A 51 -24.46 -0.36 9.04
C GLY A 51 -23.64 -1.20 8.06
N THR A 52 -24.14 -1.41 6.85
CA THR A 52 -23.44 -2.19 5.80
C THR A 52 -22.48 -1.36 4.94
N LEU A 53 -22.59 -0.04 4.96
CA LEU A 53 -21.73 0.84 4.17
C LEU A 53 -20.52 1.30 4.99
N PRO A 54 -19.32 1.41 4.36
CA PRO A 54 -18.11 1.79 5.07
C PRO A 54 -18.18 3.25 5.56
N ARG A 55 -17.98 3.44 6.87
CA ARG A 55 -17.93 4.76 7.52
C ARG A 55 -16.53 5.20 7.87
N SER A 56 -15.58 4.29 7.81
CA SER A 56 -14.16 4.52 8.03
C SER A 56 -13.37 3.62 7.12
N THR A 57 -12.12 3.96 6.87
CA THR A 57 -11.24 3.16 6.03
C THR A 57 -9.85 3.06 6.61
N ALA A 58 -9.15 1.99 6.26
CA ALA A 58 -7.75 1.84 6.60
C ALA A 58 -6.88 2.46 5.51
N VAL A 59 -5.96 3.31 5.93
CA VAL A 59 -4.83 3.80 5.14
C VAL A 59 -3.63 2.94 5.49
N ILE A 60 -3.08 2.24 4.52
CA ILE A 60 -2.04 1.24 4.73
C ILE A 60 -0.82 1.61 3.91
N VAL A 61 0.33 1.66 4.57
CA VAL A 61 1.64 1.82 3.94
C VAL A 61 2.40 0.52 4.07
N ARG A 62 2.97 0.05 2.98
CA ARG A 62 3.88 -1.10 2.99
C ARG A 62 5.26 -0.63 2.56
N VAL A 63 6.27 -0.99 3.34
CA VAL A 63 7.67 -0.62 3.13
C VAL A 63 8.49 -1.87 2.89
N GLN A 64 9.30 -1.83 1.84
CA GLN A 64 10.17 -2.93 1.43
C GLN A 64 11.57 -2.43 1.08
N ASN A 65 12.57 -3.27 1.29
CA ASN A 65 13.93 -3.01 0.82
C ASN A 65 14.07 -3.26 -0.70
N ALA A 66 15.26 -3.05 -1.22
CA ALA A 66 15.54 -3.25 -2.65
C ALA A 66 15.32 -4.70 -3.13
N GLN A 67 15.34 -5.66 -2.22
CA GLN A 67 15.11 -7.09 -2.48
C GLN A 67 13.61 -7.47 -2.37
N GLY A 68 12.75 -6.50 -2.05
CA GLY A 68 11.30 -6.74 -1.88
C GLY A 68 10.92 -7.34 -0.53
N GLN A 69 11.84 -7.37 0.43
CA GLN A 69 11.57 -7.87 1.78
C GLN A 69 10.94 -6.77 2.64
N PRO A 70 9.98 -7.11 3.52
CA PRO A 70 9.38 -6.15 4.44
C PRO A 70 10.43 -5.54 5.37
N VAL A 71 10.28 -4.26 5.69
CA VAL A 71 11.17 -3.53 6.59
C VAL A 71 10.40 -3.02 7.79
N ASP A 72 10.82 -3.41 8.99
CA ASP A 72 10.22 -3.01 10.25
C ASP A 72 10.89 -1.78 10.84
N GLY A 73 10.16 -1.09 11.73
CA GLY A 73 10.66 0.04 12.47
C GLY A 73 10.79 1.34 11.69
N VAL A 74 10.30 1.38 10.44
CA VAL A 74 10.29 2.60 9.64
C VAL A 74 9.17 3.52 10.12
N PRO A 75 9.46 4.79 10.51
CA PRO A 75 8.45 5.72 10.94
C PRO A 75 7.57 6.17 9.76
N VAL A 76 6.26 6.10 9.98
CA VAL A 76 5.23 6.55 9.04
C VAL A 76 4.34 7.56 9.76
N GLU A 77 4.14 8.71 9.16
CA GLU A 77 3.25 9.75 9.66
C GLU A 77 2.07 9.93 8.70
N PHE A 78 0.86 9.98 9.27
CA PHE A 78 -0.38 10.16 8.54
C PHE A 78 -0.99 11.52 8.89
N GLN A 79 -1.25 12.33 7.88
CA GLN A 79 -1.80 13.67 8.03
C GLN A 79 -3.06 13.83 7.17
N ILE A 80 -4.03 14.57 7.67
CA ILE A 80 -5.20 15.01 6.90
C ILE A 80 -4.97 16.47 6.51
N ASP A 81 -5.16 16.80 5.24
CA ASP A 81 -5.15 18.19 4.80
C ASP A 81 -6.44 18.87 5.30
N PRO A 82 -6.35 19.85 6.20
CA PRO A 82 -7.51 20.47 6.83
C PRO A 82 -8.33 21.32 5.85
N SER A 83 -7.82 21.63 4.67
CA SER A 83 -8.53 22.45 3.67
C SER A 83 -9.65 21.69 2.94
N TRP A 84 -9.68 20.34 3.07
CA TRP A 84 -10.58 19.50 2.28
C TRP A 84 -11.72 18.86 3.07
N VAL A 85 -11.49 18.50 4.31
CA VAL A 85 -12.50 17.91 5.20
C VAL A 85 -12.38 18.51 6.60
N GLN A 86 -13.44 19.14 7.06
CA GLN A 86 -13.56 19.54 8.45
C GLN A 86 -14.06 18.35 9.27
N ASN A 87 -13.59 18.22 10.52
CA ASN A 87 -14.02 17.19 11.45
C ASN A 87 -13.79 15.75 10.95
N ALA A 88 -12.58 15.44 10.58
CA ALA A 88 -12.12 14.08 10.34
C ALA A 88 -10.99 13.71 11.27
N SER A 89 -10.86 12.43 11.55
CA SER A 89 -9.75 11.90 12.37
C SER A 89 -8.98 10.82 11.62
N ILE A 90 -7.68 10.76 11.90
CA ILE A 90 -6.84 9.64 11.48
C ILE A 90 -6.05 9.14 12.70
N THR A 91 -6.11 7.85 12.95
CA THR A 91 -5.55 7.26 14.16
C THR A 91 -4.90 5.91 13.87
N PRO A 92 -3.64 5.67 14.28
CA PRO A 92 -2.73 6.66 14.84
C PRO A 92 -2.21 7.65 13.80
N GLN A 93 -1.77 8.84 14.21
CA GLN A 93 -1.12 9.80 13.32
C GLN A 93 0.33 9.42 13.01
N ARG A 94 0.96 8.63 13.87
CA ARG A 94 2.31 8.10 13.68
C ARG A 94 2.35 6.63 14.06
N ALA A 95 2.99 5.83 13.25
CA ALA A 95 3.20 4.40 13.49
C ALA A 95 4.59 3.99 12.99
N LEU A 96 5.14 2.95 13.58
CA LEU A 96 6.29 2.22 13.04
C LEU A 96 5.78 1.05 12.22
N THR A 97 6.47 0.70 11.16
CA THR A 97 6.14 -0.49 10.40
C THR A 97 6.37 -1.76 11.23
N GLN A 98 5.43 -2.69 11.13
CA GLN A 98 5.50 -4.05 11.66
C GLN A 98 5.17 -5.00 10.50
N ASP A 99 5.97 -6.03 10.31
CA ASP A 99 5.91 -6.89 9.12
C ASP A 99 5.88 -6.08 7.81
N GLY A 100 6.68 -5.00 7.78
CA GLY A 100 6.78 -4.07 6.68
C GLY A 100 5.54 -3.20 6.46
N SER A 101 4.57 -3.17 7.38
CA SER A 101 3.32 -2.42 7.21
C SER A 101 3.06 -1.45 8.37
N ALA A 102 2.57 -0.26 8.04
CA ALA A 102 1.97 0.67 8.99
C ALA A 102 0.52 0.96 8.57
N ARG A 103 -0.36 1.09 9.55
CA ARG A 103 -1.80 1.27 9.31
C ARG A 103 -2.36 2.37 10.18
N ALA A 104 -3.22 3.21 9.59
CA ALA A 104 -4.06 4.15 10.32
C ALA A 104 -5.53 4.03 9.87
N ILE A 105 -6.46 4.36 10.74
CA ILE A 105 -7.89 4.42 10.44
C ILE A 105 -8.29 5.86 10.23
N PHE A 106 -8.82 6.16 9.07
CA PHE A 106 -9.46 7.43 8.75
C PHE A 106 -10.96 7.34 9.01
N ALA A 107 -11.49 8.29 9.76
CA ALA A 107 -12.91 8.38 10.10
C ALA A 107 -13.40 9.83 9.89
N PRO A 108 -14.17 10.08 8.82
CA PRO A 108 -14.77 11.39 8.55
C PRO A 108 -16.05 11.59 9.34
N GLN A 109 -16.41 12.87 9.60
CA GLN A 109 -17.69 13.27 10.18
C GLN A 109 -18.53 14.14 9.24
N THR A 110 -17.92 14.64 8.16
CA THR A 110 -18.58 15.48 7.14
C THR A 110 -18.35 14.92 5.76
N THR A 111 -19.23 15.28 4.83
CA THR A 111 -19.09 14.93 3.40
C THR A 111 -17.99 15.77 2.74
N GLY A 112 -17.44 15.27 1.67
CA GLY A 112 -16.44 15.95 0.86
C GLY A 112 -15.32 15.03 0.40
N ALA A 113 -14.29 15.61 -0.19
CA ALA A 113 -13.06 14.89 -0.49
C ALA A 113 -12.06 15.10 0.65
N ALA A 114 -11.45 14.04 1.13
CA ALA A 114 -10.34 14.09 2.08
C ALA A 114 -9.04 13.82 1.34
N ARG A 115 -8.06 14.69 1.53
CA ARG A 115 -6.69 14.42 1.11
C ARG A 115 -5.89 13.97 2.32
N ILE A 116 -5.29 12.80 2.21
CA ILE A 116 -4.42 12.24 3.23
C ILE A 116 -3.01 12.23 2.69
N THR A 117 -2.11 12.87 3.41
CA THR A 117 -0.68 12.88 3.13
C THR A 117 0.00 11.89 4.07
N VAL A 118 0.78 11.01 3.51
CA VAL A 118 1.58 10.05 4.26
C VAL A 118 3.05 10.37 4.06
N HIS A 119 3.77 10.53 5.16
CA HIS A 119 5.22 10.72 5.15
C HIS A 119 5.91 9.42 5.56
N VAL A 120 6.77 8.93 4.69
CA VAL A 120 7.70 7.83 4.97
C VAL A 120 9.10 8.40 4.90
N GLU A 121 9.79 8.47 6.03
CA GLU A 121 11.00 9.28 6.17
C GLU A 121 10.75 10.73 5.72
N ASN A 122 11.40 11.21 4.65
CA ASN A 122 11.25 12.57 4.13
C ASN A 122 10.44 12.62 2.82
N ILE A 123 9.80 11.52 2.45
CA ILE A 123 8.99 11.45 1.22
C ILE A 123 7.52 11.50 1.57
N ALA A 124 6.82 12.46 0.98
CA ALA A 124 5.37 12.59 1.08
C ALA A 124 4.67 11.89 -0.10
N HIS A 125 3.59 11.20 0.19
CA HIS A 125 2.68 10.65 -0.81
C HIS A 125 1.24 10.96 -0.43
N GLU A 126 0.44 11.35 -1.40
CA GLU A 126 -0.94 11.74 -1.17
C GLU A 126 -1.91 10.70 -1.73
N THR A 127 -3.03 10.56 -1.05
CA THR A 127 -4.20 9.82 -1.54
C THR A 127 -5.48 10.60 -1.24
N ALA A 128 -6.52 10.34 -2.00
CA ALA A 128 -7.82 10.96 -1.82
C ALA A 128 -8.87 9.93 -1.41
N ILE A 129 -9.76 10.33 -0.50
CA ILE A 129 -10.91 9.57 -0.05
C ILE A 129 -12.15 10.42 -0.24
N VAL A 130 -13.18 9.88 -0.87
CA VAL A 130 -14.45 10.58 -1.11
C VAL A 130 -15.46 10.17 -0.04
N VAL A 131 -16.03 11.16 0.64
CA VAL A 131 -17.04 10.97 1.67
C VAL A 131 -18.38 11.48 1.17
N GLN A 132 -19.36 10.62 1.11
CA GLN A 132 -20.71 10.92 0.61
C GLN A 132 -21.75 10.81 1.72
N SER A 133 -22.86 11.53 1.58
CA SER A 133 -24.03 11.34 2.43
C SER A 133 -24.92 10.27 1.82
N TYR A 134 -25.35 9.33 2.66
CA TYR A 134 -26.35 8.36 2.24
C TYR A 134 -27.73 9.04 2.15
N SER A 135 -28.37 8.92 0.99
CA SER A 135 -29.78 9.28 0.80
C SER A 135 -30.56 8.00 0.51
N PRO A 136 -31.49 7.60 1.38
CA PRO A 136 -32.32 6.44 1.11
C PRO A 136 -33.15 6.68 -0.16
N PRO A 137 -33.41 5.63 -0.97
CA PRO A 137 -34.28 5.76 -2.12
C PRO A 137 -35.67 6.27 -1.66
N GLN A 138 -36.11 7.36 -2.25
CA GLN A 138 -37.44 7.90 -2.04
C GLN A 138 -38.44 6.90 -2.63
N GLY A 139 -39.19 6.22 -1.77
CA GLY A 139 -40.25 5.31 -2.20
C GLY A 139 -41.27 6.08 -3.07
N ARG A 140 -41.51 5.57 -4.27
CA ARG A 140 -42.63 5.99 -5.13
C ARG A 140 -43.86 5.31 -4.67
#